data_95972268e900ea228ddf7be10a832e85
#
_entry.id   95972268e900ea228ddf7be10a832e85
#
_cell.length_a   1.000
_cell.length_b   1.000
_cell.length_c   1.000
_cell.angle_alpha   90.00
_cell.angle_beta   90.00
_cell.angle_gamma   90.00
#
_symmetry.space_group_name_H-M   'P 1'
#
loop_
_entity.id
_entity.type
_entity.pdbx_description
1 polymer ?
#
loop_
_entity_poly.entity_id
_entity_poly.type
_entity_poly.pdbx_seq_one_letter_code
_entity_poly.pdbx_strand_id
1 'polypeptide(L)'
;PLSELVPVENATMAERTVIQWGKDDLDEVGLLKVDVLALGMLTALRRCFDLIAHYRGQRWTLATLPQEDKATYEMISRADTIGVFQIESRAQMAMLPRLRPQCYYDLVIEVAIVRPGPIQGDMVHPYLRRRNQEEAVTYPSAELKPVFERTLGIPLFQEQVMELAVVAAGYTPGEADDLRRCMAAWKRRGGLEPHRQKLTQGCLLYTSDAADERSS
;
A
#
# COMPACT_ATOMS: atom_id res chain seq x y z
N PRO A 1 -28.34 16.92 9.83
CA PRO A 1 -27.91 15.87 10.78
C PRO A 1 -28.02 14.49 10.14
N LEU A 2 -27.14 13.54 10.53
CA LEU A 2 -27.14 12.18 10.00
C LEU A 2 -28.49 11.49 10.16
N SER A 3 -29.17 11.70 11.27
CA SER A 3 -30.49 11.14 11.57
C SER A 3 -31.63 11.63 10.67
N GLU A 4 -31.41 12.68 9.89
CA GLU A 4 -32.38 13.18 8.91
C GLU A 4 -32.16 12.52 7.53
N LEU A 5 -30.99 11.93 7.32
CA LEU A 5 -30.62 11.31 6.05
C LEU A 5 -30.76 9.79 6.07
N VAL A 6 -30.45 9.16 7.19
CA VAL A 6 -30.40 7.70 7.31
C VAL A 6 -31.02 7.22 8.64
N PRO A 7 -31.62 6.02 8.69
CA PRO A 7 -32.06 5.41 9.94
C PRO A 7 -30.87 5.12 10.86
N VAL A 8 -30.95 5.57 12.10
CA VAL A 8 -29.94 5.38 13.12
C VAL A 8 -30.53 4.54 14.25
N GLU A 9 -29.79 3.48 14.63
CA GLU A 9 -30.16 2.58 15.72
C GLU A 9 -29.10 2.59 16.84
N ASN A 10 -29.48 2.17 18.01
CA ASN A 10 -28.54 1.92 19.09
C ASN A 10 -27.76 0.64 18.82
N ALA A 11 -26.44 0.70 18.93
CA ALA A 11 -25.60 -0.49 18.85
C ALA A 11 -25.74 -1.35 20.13
N THR A 12 -25.34 -2.62 20.04
CA THR A 12 -25.23 -3.53 21.20
C THR A 12 -24.24 -2.99 22.24
N MET A 13 -23.27 -2.20 21.81
CA MET A 13 -22.27 -1.54 22.67
C MET A 13 -22.83 -0.21 23.17
N ALA A 14 -22.72 0.04 24.48
CA ALA A 14 -23.18 1.27 25.11
C ALA A 14 -22.53 2.51 24.44
N GLU A 15 -23.30 3.60 24.40
CA GLU A 15 -22.90 4.91 23.84
C GLU A 15 -22.49 4.88 22.36
N ARG A 16 -22.97 3.89 21.62
CA ARG A 16 -22.76 3.79 20.16
C ARG A 16 -24.06 3.69 19.42
N THR A 17 -24.09 4.26 18.25
CA THR A 17 -25.16 4.12 17.27
C THR A 17 -24.63 3.51 15.98
N VAL A 18 -25.51 2.85 15.24
CA VAL A 18 -25.23 2.29 13.92
C VAL A 18 -26.24 2.77 12.92
N ILE A 19 -25.84 2.92 11.69
CA ILE A 19 -26.71 3.11 10.55
C ILE A 19 -26.90 1.78 9.86
N GLN A 20 -28.14 1.47 9.45
CA GLN A 20 -28.49 0.17 8.89
C GLN A 20 -28.04 -0.04 7.45
N TRP A 21 -27.70 1.03 6.74
CA TRP A 21 -27.36 0.98 5.33
C TRP A 21 -25.96 0.44 5.08
N GLY A 22 -25.83 -0.31 4.01
CA GLY A 22 -24.56 -0.85 3.56
C GLY A 22 -23.64 0.24 3.00
N LYS A 23 -22.40 -0.14 2.72
CA LYS A 23 -21.38 0.79 2.19
C LYS A 23 -21.82 1.42 0.85
N ASP A 24 -22.38 0.60 -0.03
CA ASP A 24 -22.76 1.05 -1.37
C ASP A 24 -23.95 2.03 -1.30
N ASP A 25 -24.88 1.82 -0.36
CA ASP A 25 -26.00 2.73 -0.11
C ASP A 25 -25.52 4.10 0.42
N LEU A 26 -24.46 4.11 1.26
CA LEU A 26 -23.90 5.33 1.79
C LEU A 26 -23.20 6.16 0.70
N ASP A 27 -22.54 5.50 -0.24
CA ASP A 27 -21.91 6.16 -1.39
C ASP A 27 -22.97 6.83 -2.28
N GLU A 28 -24.13 6.18 -2.50
CA GLU A 28 -25.24 6.75 -3.31
C GLU A 28 -25.87 8.01 -2.69
N VAL A 29 -25.94 8.09 -1.36
CA VAL A 29 -26.45 9.30 -0.68
C VAL A 29 -25.36 10.33 -0.38
N GLY A 30 -24.14 10.12 -0.88
CA GLY A 30 -23.03 11.06 -0.74
C GLY A 30 -22.44 11.15 0.66
N LEU A 31 -22.57 10.10 1.47
CA LEU A 31 -21.97 10.02 2.81
C LEU A 31 -20.55 9.44 2.75
N LEU A 32 -19.63 10.14 3.40
CA LEU A 32 -18.26 9.66 3.56
C LEU A 32 -18.14 8.72 4.76
N LYS A 33 -17.69 7.49 4.52
CA LYS A 33 -17.32 6.56 5.59
C LYS A 33 -15.84 6.73 5.93
N VAL A 34 -15.56 7.09 7.18
CA VAL A 34 -14.20 7.19 7.71
C VAL A 34 -13.95 6.07 8.71
N ASP A 35 -12.98 5.20 8.41
CA ASP A 35 -12.56 4.14 9.32
C ASP A 35 -11.47 4.66 10.27
N VAL A 36 -11.74 4.66 11.58
CA VAL A 36 -10.76 5.03 12.62
C VAL A 36 -10.06 3.75 13.05
N LEU A 37 -8.85 3.54 12.52
CA LEU A 37 -8.03 2.35 12.75
C LEU A 37 -6.83 2.62 13.66
N ALA A 38 -6.16 1.54 14.08
CA ALA A 38 -4.91 1.57 14.87
C ALA A 38 -5.00 2.19 16.28
N LEU A 39 -6.18 2.39 16.85
CA LEU A 39 -6.33 2.96 18.19
C LEU A 39 -5.62 2.14 19.27
N GLY A 40 -5.67 0.80 19.19
CA GLY A 40 -4.97 -0.10 20.11
C GLY A 40 -3.45 0.08 20.05
N MET A 41 -2.89 0.20 18.83
CA MET A 41 -1.46 0.41 18.61
C MET A 41 -1.02 1.79 19.12
N LEU A 42 -1.78 2.85 18.86
CA LEU A 42 -1.49 4.18 19.39
C LEU A 42 -1.48 4.21 20.94
N THR A 43 -2.40 3.45 21.56
CA THR A 43 -2.42 3.28 23.02
C THR A 43 -1.18 2.51 23.52
N ALA A 44 -0.74 1.47 22.80
CA ALA A 44 0.46 0.72 23.14
C ALA A 44 1.71 1.61 23.05
N LEU A 45 1.84 2.40 21.98
CA LEU A 45 2.94 3.36 21.82
C LEU A 45 2.96 4.40 22.95
N ARG A 46 1.81 4.99 23.30
CA ARG A 46 1.73 5.92 24.41
C ARG A 46 2.21 5.28 25.72
N ARG A 47 1.72 4.09 26.05
CA ARG A 47 2.16 3.36 27.25
C ARG A 47 3.66 3.03 27.22
N CYS A 48 4.19 2.70 26.07
CA CYS A 48 5.63 2.47 25.90
C CYS A 48 6.43 3.75 26.22
N PHE A 49 6.01 4.90 25.71
CA PHE A 49 6.66 6.19 26.03
C PHE A 49 6.56 6.53 27.52
N ASP A 50 5.43 6.28 28.16
CA ASP A 50 5.24 6.49 29.59
C ASP A 50 6.20 5.59 30.41
N LEU A 51 6.36 4.32 30.02
CA LEU A 51 7.31 3.40 30.65
C LEU A 51 8.75 3.84 30.46
N ILE A 52 9.15 4.25 29.26
CA ILE A 52 10.50 4.76 29.00
C ILE A 52 10.76 6.01 29.84
N ALA A 53 9.80 6.92 29.92
CA ALA A 53 9.92 8.12 30.75
C ALA A 53 10.09 7.77 32.22
N HIS A 54 9.33 6.78 32.72
CA HIS A 54 9.40 6.34 34.12
C HIS A 54 10.73 5.66 34.48
N TYR A 55 11.19 4.72 33.63
CA TYR A 55 12.37 3.90 33.95
C TYR A 55 13.70 4.50 33.50
N ARG A 56 13.70 5.32 32.43
CA ARG A 56 14.92 5.89 31.86
C ARG A 56 15.00 7.42 31.96
N GLY A 57 13.97 8.08 32.47
CA GLY A 57 13.91 9.55 32.55
C GLY A 57 13.84 10.25 31.20
N GLN A 58 13.71 9.51 30.09
CA GLN A 58 13.68 10.07 28.74
C GLN A 58 12.24 10.20 28.27
N ARG A 59 11.83 11.40 27.89
CA ARG A 59 10.48 11.66 27.38
C ARG A 59 10.49 11.69 25.85
N TRP A 60 9.80 10.74 25.27
CA TRP A 60 9.63 10.64 23.80
C TRP A 60 8.16 10.91 23.42
N THR A 61 8.00 11.47 22.23
CA THR A 61 6.72 11.60 21.52
C THR A 61 6.92 11.09 20.10
N LEU A 62 5.85 10.86 19.35
CA LEU A 62 5.94 10.49 17.93
C LEU A 62 6.75 11.52 17.11
N ALA A 63 6.65 12.82 17.50
CA ALA A 63 7.36 13.90 16.81
C ALA A 63 8.86 14.00 17.17
N THR A 64 9.27 13.47 18.33
CA THR A 64 10.64 13.59 18.85
C THR A 64 11.44 12.30 18.74
N LEU A 65 10.82 11.20 18.27
CA LEU A 65 11.54 9.95 17.99
C LEU A 65 12.64 10.19 16.94
N PRO A 66 13.87 9.70 17.17
CA PRO A 66 14.90 9.70 16.14
C PRO A 66 14.40 8.94 14.91
N GLN A 67 14.47 9.58 13.77
CA GLN A 67 14.14 8.94 12.50
C GLN A 67 15.35 8.21 11.96
N GLU A 68 15.09 7.12 11.22
CA GLU A 68 16.09 6.35 10.49
C GLU A 68 17.26 5.89 11.39
N ASP A 69 16.92 5.40 12.62
CA ASP A 69 17.92 4.87 13.55
C ASP A 69 18.60 3.62 12.98
N LYS A 70 19.88 3.75 12.69
CA LYS A 70 20.70 2.72 12.04
C LYS A 70 20.73 1.41 12.82
N ALA A 71 20.84 1.48 14.16
CA ALA A 71 20.89 0.28 15.00
C ALA A 71 19.56 -0.51 14.93
N THR A 72 18.43 0.19 14.83
CA THR A 72 17.12 -0.43 14.62
C THR A 72 17.05 -1.16 13.28
N TYR A 73 17.52 -0.55 12.17
CA TYR A 73 17.53 -1.22 10.86
C TYR A 73 18.51 -2.38 10.79
N GLU A 74 19.63 -2.31 11.48
CA GLU A 74 20.55 -3.45 11.62
C GLU A 74 19.90 -4.62 12.36
N MET A 75 19.17 -4.37 13.45
CA MET A 75 18.37 -5.37 14.16
C MET A 75 17.31 -5.98 13.23
N ILE A 76 16.54 -5.16 12.54
CA ILE A 76 15.52 -5.59 11.60
C ILE A 76 16.12 -6.44 10.47
N SER A 77 17.24 -6.03 9.91
CA SER A 77 17.94 -6.77 8.84
C SER A 77 18.43 -8.15 9.25
N ARG A 78 18.62 -8.39 10.55
CA ARG A 78 18.92 -9.72 11.11
C ARG A 78 17.67 -10.55 11.41
N ALA A 79 16.48 -10.03 11.10
CA ALA A 79 15.19 -10.61 11.45
C ALA A 79 14.96 -10.80 12.97
N ASP A 80 15.62 -10.00 13.79
CA ASP A 80 15.38 -9.94 15.23
C ASP A 80 14.17 -9.05 15.52
N THR A 81 12.99 -9.51 15.06
CA THR A 81 11.75 -8.71 14.99
C THR A 81 10.56 -9.35 15.70
N ILE A 82 10.78 -10.31 16.57
CA ILE A 82 9.70 -10.86 17.40
C ILE A 82 9.18 -9.76 18.33
N GLY A 83 7.86 -9.53 18.31
CA GLY A 83 7.21 -8.43 19.03
C GLY A 83 7.28 -7.07 18.33
N VAL A 84 7.88 -6.99 17.14
CA VAL A 84 7.86 -5.78 16.31
C VAL A 84 6.67 -5.82 15.37
N PHE A 85 5.79 -4.82 15.51
CA PHE A 85 4.53 -4.76 14.78
C PHE A 85 4.71 -4.91 13.26
N GLN A 86 3.90 -5.78 12.65
CA GLN A 86 3.83 -6.09 11.22
C GLN A 86 5.03 -6.78 10.59
N ILE A 87 6.17 -6.94 11.25
CA ILE A 87 7.37 -7.58 10.70
C ILE A 87 7.84 -8.79 11.52
N GLU A 88 6.93 -9.40 12.30
CA GLU A 88 7.19 -10.56 13.16
C GLU A 88 6.69 -11.89 12.59
N SER A 89 6.01 -11.90 11.42
CA SER A 89 5.57 -13.15 10.82
C SER A 89 6.74 -13.93 10.21
N ARG A 90 6.64 -15.26 10.14
CA ARG A 90 7.68 -16.09 9.53
C ARG A 90 8.06 -15.67 8.12
N ALA A 91 7.07 -15.27 7.31
CA ALA A 91 7.31 -14.85 5.94
C ALA A 91 8.10 -13.53 5.88
N GLN A 92 7.75 -12.58 6.74
CA GLN A 92 8.44 -11.29 6.84
C GLN A 92 9.86 -11.47 7.40
N MET A 93 10.00 -12.21 8.48
CA MET A 93 11.33 -12.53 9.06
C MET A 93 12.25 -13.27 8.07
N ALA A 94 11.71 -14.09 7.18
CA ALA A 94 12.49 -14.74 6.11
C ALA A 94 12.91 -13.75 4.99
N MET A 95 12.13 -12.68 4.79
CA MET A 95 12.40 -11.65 3.78
C MET A 95 13.42 -10.61 4.25
N LEU A 96 13.38 -10.20 5.52
CA LEU A 96 14.18 -9.11 6.07
C LEU A 96 15.70 -9.23 5.80
N PRO A 97 16.37 -10.39 5.98
CA PRO A 97 17.79 -10.51 5.67
C PRO A 97 18.13 -10.37 4.18
N ARG A 98 17.14 -10.62 3.30
CA ARG A 98 17.29 -10.50 1.84
C ARG A 98 17.05 -9.05 1.39
N LEU A 99 16.07 -8.38 2.00
CA LEU A 99 15.72 -6.98 1.72
C LEU A 99 16.73 -6.01 2.31
N ARG A 100 17.24 -6.29 3.54
CA ARG A 100 18.15 -5.44 4.32
C ARG A 100 17.65 -4.00 4.37
N PRO A 101 16.55 -3.73 5.09
CA PRO A 101 15.99 -2.39 5.19
C PRO A 101 17.01 -1.39 5.74
N GLN A 102 17.06 -0.20 5.16
CA GLN A 102 17.92 0.91 5.58
C GLN A 102 17.13 2.17 5.91
N CYS A 103 15.87 2.22 5.52
CA CYS A 103 14.96 3.33 5.76
C CYS A 103 13.52 2.82 5.92
N TYR A 104 12.64 3.68 6.42
CA TYR A 104 11.23 3.33 6.62
C TYR A 104 10.54 2.85 5.34
N TYR A 105 10.88 3.44 4.19
CA TYR A 105 10.28 3.06 2.92
C TYR A 105 10.59 1.60 2.53
N ASP A 106 11.73 1.08 2.91
CA ASP A 106 12.06 -0.33 2.68
C ASP A 106 11.10 -1.28 3.43
N LEU A 107 10.65 -0.89 4.63
CA LEU A 107 9.62 -1.64 5.37
C LEU A 107 8.25 -1.54 4.70
N VAL A 108 7.91 -0.39 4.11
CA VAL A 108 6.69 -0.25 3.29
C VAL A 108 6.73 -1.21 2.10
N ILE A 109 7.88 -1.31 1.43
CA ILE A 109 8.09 -2.27 0.34
C ILE A 109 7.96 -3.72 0.84
N GLU A 110 8.55 -4.05 1.98
CA GLU A 110 8.43 -5.40 2.56
C GLU A 110 6.98 -5.81 2.78
N VAL A 111 6.21 -4.95 3.44
CA VAL A 111 4.77 -5.20 3.70
C VAL A 111 3.97 -5.29 2.40
N ALA A 112 4.37 -4.59 1.35
CA ALA A 112 3.74 -4.67 0.04
C ALA A 112 4.05 -6.00 -0.69
N ILE A 113 5.28 -6.50 -0.57
CA ILE A 113 5.72 -7.75 -1.22
C ILE A 113 5.21 -8.97 -0.46
N VAL A 114 5.35 -8.98 0.88
CA VAL A 114 4.95 -10.10 1.74
C VAL A 114 3.48 -9.98 2.09
N ARG A 115 2.61 -10.47 1.21
CA ARG A 115 1.16 -10.49 1.44
C ARG A 115 0.70 -11.90 1.82
N PRO A 116 -0.32 -12.04 2.69
CA PRO A 116 -0.94 -13.35 2.91
C PRO A 116 -1.63 -13.83 1.61
N GLY A 117 -1.20 -14.96 1.07
CA GLY A 117 -1.78 -15.54 -0.14
C GLY A 117 -0.89 -16.62 -0.80
N PRO A 118 -1.38 -17.30 -1.86
CA PRO A 118 -0.70 -18.44 -2.49
C PRO A 118 0.58 -18.12 -3.27
N ILE A 119 1.00 -16.87 -3.36
CA ILE A 119 2.22 -16.44 -4.09
C ILE A 119 3.45 -16.46 -3.17
N GLN A 120 3.50 -17.33 -2.20
CA GLN A 120 4.61 -17.43 -1.24
C GLN A 120 5.61 -18.54 -1.58
N GLY A 121 5.67 -19.00 -2.83
CA GLY A 121 6.67 -19.97 -3.24
C GLY A 121 7.90 -19.30 -3.86
N ASP A 122 9.07 -19.72 -3.48
CA ASP A 122 10.43 -19.66 -4.05
C ASP A 122 10.84 -18.62 -5.12
N MET A 123 9.94 -17.76 -5.57
CA MET A 123 10.30 -16.69 -6.49
C MET A 123 10.98 -15.56 -5.72
N VAL A 124 12.27 -15.42 -5.92
CA VAL A 124 12.98 -14.18 -5.60
C VAL A 124 12.23 -13.06 -6.29
N HIS A 125 11.54 -12.23 -5.53
CA HIS A 125 10.69 -11.18 -6.10
C HIS A 125 11.53 -10.29 -7.01
N PRO A 126 11.08 -9.90 -8.22
CA PRO A 126 11.86 -9.09 -9.16
C PRO A 126 12.44 -7.83 -8.51
N TYR A 127 11.74 -7.24 -7.57
CA TYR A 127 12.23 -6.11 -6.79
C TYR A 127 13.55 -6.42 -6.08
N LEU A 128 13.69 -7.58 -5.42
CA LEU A 128 14.92 -7.96 -4.73
C LEU A 128 16.08 -8.14 -5.69
N ARG A 129 15.85 -8.76 -6.85
CA ARG A 129 16.89 -8.91 -7.88
C ARG A 129 17.42 -7.55 -8.34
N ARG A 130 16.52 -6.60 -8.60
CA ARG A 130 16.90 -5.24 -9.00
C ARG A 130 17.58 -4.47 -7.88
N ARG A 131 17.07 -4.59 -6.65
CA ARG A 131 17.69 -3.98 -5.46
C ARG A 131 19.10 -4.50 -5.21
N ASN A 132 19.32 -5.79 -5.37
CA ASN A 132 20.62 -6.44 -5.18
C ASN A 132 21.53 -6.34 -6.42
N GLN A 133 21.12 -5.60 -7.45
CA GLN A 133 21.86 -5.43 -8.72
C GLN A 133 22.07 -6.74 -9.51
N GLU A 134 21.25 -7.75 -9.25
CA GLU A 134 21.21 -9.02 -9.99
C GLU A 134 20.43 -8.88 -11.33
N GLU A 135 19.60 -7.85 -11.43
CA GLU A 135 18.80 -7.51 -12.60
C GLU A 135 18.84 -5.99 -12.83
N ALA A 136 18.99 -5.58 -14.09
CA ALA A 136 18.95 -4.17 -14.44
C ALA A 136 17.56 -3.57 -14.20
N VAL A 137 17.51 -2.34 -13.66
CA VAL A 137 16.25 -1.60 -13.50
C VAL A 137 15.83 -1.09 -14.87
N THR A 138 14.65 -1.50 -15.32
CA THR A 138 14.04 -1.07 -16.57
C THR A 138 12.67 -0.48 -16.31
N TYR A 139 12.28 0.48 -17.14
CA TYR A 139 10.97 1.13 -17.12
C TYR A 139 10.32 0.94 -18.49
N PRO A 140 8.98 0.75 -18.53
CA PRO A 140 8.27 0.57 -19.82
C PRO A 140 8.43 1.79 -20.76
N SER A 141 8.48 3.00 -20.19
CA SER A 141 8.70 4.25 -20.90
C SER A 141 9.30 5.32 -19.98
N ALA A 142 9.74 6.43 -20.57
CA ALA A 142 10.28 7.57 -19.81
C ALA A 142 9.23 8.21 -18.90
N GLU A 143 7.99 8.30 -19.37
CA GLU A 143 6.87 8.91 -18.65
C GLU A 143 6.40 8.05 -17.48
N LEU A 144 6.57 6.74 -17.56
CA LEU A 144 6.24 5.82 -16.47
C LEU A 144 7.38 5.67 -15.45
N LYS A 145 8.55 6.19 -15.73
CA LYS A 145 9.67 6.17 -14.78
C LYS A 145 9.31 6.81 -13.45
N PRO A 146 8.71 8.02 -13.36
CA PRO A 146 8.36 8.64 -12.08
C PRO A 146 7.39 7.80 -11.25
N VAL A 147 6.48 7.06 -11.92
CA VAL A 147 5.50 6.17 -11.26
C VAL A 147 6.18 5.00 -10.57
N PHE A 148 7.22 4.44 -11.18
CA PHE A 148 7.83 3.20 -10.73
C PHE A 148 9.25 3.32 -10.20
N GLU A 149 9.89 4.49 -10.22
CA GLU A 149 11.29 4.59 -9.83
C GLU A 149 11.54 4.20 -8.37
N ARG A 150 10.62 4.54 -7.45
CA ARG A 150 10.71 4.17 -6.04
C ARG A 150 10.56 2.68 -5.79
N THR A 151 10.00 1.95 -6.73
CA THR A 151 9.80 0.50 -6.68
C THR A 151 10.65 -0.24 -7.72
N LEU A 152 11.69 0.41 -8.23
CA LEU A 152 12.66 -0.14 -9.18
C LEU A 152 12.00 -0.72 -10.44
N GLY A 153 10.97 -0.05 -10.94
CA GLY A 153 10.23 -0.48 -12.13
C GLY A 153 9.19 -1.59 -11.89
N ILE A 154 8.90 -1.94 -10.64
CA ILE A 154 7.94 -3.01 -10.31
C ILE A 154 6.64 -2.40 -9.75
N PRO A 155 5.47 -2.72 -10.29
CA PRO A 155 4.19 -2.28 -9.74
C PRO A 155 3.86 -3.04 -8.45
N LEU A 156 4.06 -2.42 -7.30
CA LEU A 156 3.80 -3.00 -5.98
C LEU A 156 2.51 -2.48 -5.34
N PHE A 157 2.13 -1.25 -5.63
CA PHE A 157 1.01 -0.56 -5.01
C PHE A 157 -0.16 -0.37 -5.97
N GLN A 158 -1.38 -0.37 -5.43
CA GLN A 158 -2.59 -0.11 -6.22
C GLN A 158 -2.55 1.29 -6.85
N GLU A 159 -2.03 2.26 -6.14
CA GLU A 159 -1.87 3.64 -6.58
C GLU A 159 -1.00 3.73 -7.84
N GLN A 160 0.05 2.92 -7.94
CA GLN A 160 0.89 2.86 -9.14
C GLN A 160 0.13 2.30 -10.34
N VAL A 161 -0.79 1.35 -10.13
CA VAL A 161 -1.63 0.82 -11.21
C VAL A 161 -2.64 1.87 -11.69
N MET A 162 -3.19 2.66 -10.76
CA MET A 162 -4.07 3.79 -11.10
C MET A 162 -3.31 4.86 -11.89
N GLU A 163 -2.13 5.23 -11.43
CA GLU A 163 -1.28 6.24 -12.08
C GLU A 163 -0.80 5.76 -13.46
N LEU A 164 -0.41 4.49 -13.59
CA LEU A 164 -0.13 3.87 -14.87
C LEU A 164 -1.32 3.99 -15.84
N ALA A 165 -2.54 3.69 -15.36
CA ALA A 165 -3.74 3.78 -16.20
C ALA A 165 -4.00 5.23 -16.68
N VAL A 166 -3.74 6.22 -15.82
CA VAL A 166 -3.87 7.64 -16.19
C VAL A 166 -2.79 8.04 -17.22
N VAL A 167 -1.52 7.72 -16.92
CA VAL A 167 -0.37 8.15 -17.74
C VAL A 167 -0.31 7.40 -19.07
N ALA A 168 -0.44 6.08 -19.06
CA ALA A 168 -0.23 5.25 -20.25
C ALA A 168 -1.50 4.91 -21.03
N ALA A 169 -2.68 5.03 -20.46
CA ALA A 169 -3.92 4.64 -21.11
C ALA A 169 -4.99 5.75 -21.13
N GLY A 170 -4.63 6.97 -20.71
CA GLY A 170 -5.51 8.13 -20.78
C GLY A 170 -6.77 8.02 -19.91
N TYR A 171 -6.68 7.31 -18.79
CA TYR A 171 -7.79 7.24 -17.84
C TYR A 171 -7.98 8.59 -17.14
N THR A 172 -9.22 8.95 -16.91
CA THR A 172 -9.53 9.99 -15.93
C THR A 172 -9.29 9.48 -14.50
N PRO A 173 -9.08 10.37 -13.51
CA PRO A 173 -8.95 9.94 -12.11
C PRO A 173 -10.11 9.08 -11.60
N GLY A 174 -11.35 9.38 -12.03
CA GLY A 174 -12.55 8.60 -11.70
C GLY A 174 -12.52 7.18 -12.27
N GLU A 175 -12.11 7.03 -13.53
CA GLU A 175 -11.96 5.71 -14.18
C GLU A 175 -10.82 4.90 -13.54
N ALA A 176 -9.74 5.54 -13.12
CA ALA A 176 -8.66 4.89 -12.41
C ALA A 176 -9.10 4.39 -11.01
N ASP A 177 -9.96 5.14 -10.31
CA ASP A 177 -10.55 4.69 -9.05
C ASP A 177 -11.53 3.52 -9.27
N ASP A 178 -12.31 3.53 -10.35
CA ASP A 178 -13.16 2.39 -10.72
C ASP A 178 -12.32 1.13 -11.03
N LEU A 179 -11.21 1.27 -11.75
CA LEU A 179 -10.24 0.18 -11.95
C LEU A 179 -9.75 -0.38 -10.60
N ARG A 180 -9.39 0.47 -9.65
CA ARG A 180 -8.99 0.06 -8.30
C ARG A 180 -10.09 -0.73 -7.59
N ARG A 181 -11.34 -0.24 -7.65
CA ARG A 181 -12.50 -0.94 -7.09
C ARG A 181 -12.73 -2.30 -7.74
N CYS A 182 -12.59 -2.38 -9.06
CA CYS A 182 -12.67 -3.63 -9.81
C CYS A 182 -11.56 -4.62 -9.43
N MET A 183 -10.33 -4.17 -9.24
CA MET A 183 -9.24 -5.03 -8.75
C MET A 183 -9.52 -5.61 -7.36
N ALA A 184 -10.07 -4.81 -6.45
CA ALA A 184 -10.42 -5.25 -5.10
C ALA A 184 -11.62 -6.23 -5.06
N ALA A 185 -12.53 -6.11 -6.00
CA ALA A 185 -13.78 -6.87 -6.05
C ALA A 185 -13.96 -7.73 -7.33
N TRP A 186 -12.86 -8.08 -7.99
CA TRP A 186 -12.86 -8.71 -9.31
C TRP A 186 -13.76 -9.96 -9.42
N LYS A 187 -13.90 -10.72 -8.34
CA LYS A 187 -14.79 -11.89 -8.31
C LYS A 187 -16.29 -11.53 -8.21
N ARG A 188 -16.63 -10.31 -7.78
CA ARG A 188 -18.01 -9.90 -7.53
C ARG A 188 -18.62 -9.00 -8.61
N ARG A 189 -17.78 -8.21 -9.33
CA ARG A 189 -18.22 -7.16 -10.27
C ARG A 189 -17.96 -7.46 -11.76
N GLY A 190 -17.96 -8.72 -12.17
CA GLY A 190 -17.82 -9.08 -13.60
C GLY A 190 -16.40 -8.99 -14.16
N GLY A 191 -15.38 -8.84 -13.30
CA GLY A 191 -13.98 -8.93 -13.69
C GLY A 191 -13.35 -7.64 -14.19
N LEU A 192 -12.12 -7.74 -14.68
CA LEU A 192 -11.31 -6.64 -15.22
C LEU A 192 -11.49 -6.46 -16.74
N GLU A 193 -12.38 -7.21 -17.37
CA GLU A 193 -12.49 -7.24 -18.85
C GLU A 193 -12.82 -5.87 -19.48
N PRO A 194 -13.72 -5.02 -18.91
CA PRO A 194 -13.94 -3.68 -19.46
C PRO A 194 -12.69 -2.80 -19.44
N HIS A 195 -11.91 -2.91 -18.38
CA HIS A 195 -10.65 -2.15 -18.24
C HIS A 195 -9.52 -2.72 -19.10
N ARG A 196 -9.51 -4.03 -19.34
CA ARG A 196 -8.48 -4.69 -20.16
C ARG A 196 -8.41 -4.10 -21.58
N GLN A 197 -9.54 -3.94 -22.24
CA GLN A 197 -9.58 -3.38 -23.58
C GLN A 197 -9.05 -1.95 -23.63
N LYS A 198 -9.53 -1.09 -22.73
CA LYS A 198 -9.10 0.31 -22.66
C LYS A 198 -7.62 0.44 -22.33
N LEU A 199 -7.12 -0.33 -21.36
CA LEU A 199 -5.69 -0.37 -21.01
C LEU A 199 -4.84 -0.84 -22.18
N THR A 200 -5.24 -1.93 -22.85
CA THR A 200 -4.49 -2.46 -23.98
C THR A 200 -4.44 -1.47 -25.14
N GLN A 201 -5.57 -0.85 -25.48
CA GLN A 201 -5.62 0.15 -26.56
C GLN A 201 -4.81 1.40 -26.22
N GLY A 202 -4.95 1.94 -24.99
CA GLY A 202 -4.19 3.09 -24.54
C GLY A 202 -2.68 2.84 -24.56
N CYS A 203 -2.23 1.71 -24.02
CA CYS A 203 -0.82 1.34 -24.02
C CYS A 203 -0.26 1.11 -25.43
N LEU A 204 -1.06 0.58 -26.38
CA LEU A 204 -0.64 0.39 -27.76
C LEU A 204 -0.49 1.73 -28.50
N LEU A 205 -1.42 2.67 -28.32
CA LEU A 205 -1.29 4.02 -28.90
C LEU A 205 -0.01 4.70 -28.40
N TYR A 206 0.25 4.59 -27.12
CA TYR A 206 1.42 5.16 -26.48
C TYR A 206 2.75 4.54 -26.97
N THR A 207 2.78 3.24 -27.25
CA THR A 207 3.98 2.57 -27.76
C THR A 207 4.18 2.80 -29.26
N SER A 208 3.13 3.09 -30.05
CA SER A 208 3.23 3.43 -31.47
C SER A 208 3.80 4.82 -31.68
N ASP A 209 3.39 5.81 -30.89
CA ASP A 209 3.95 7.17 -30.96
C ASP A 209 5.44 7.19 -30.62
N ALA A 210 5.87 6.39 -29.62
CA ALA A 210 7.28 6.26 -29.28
C ALA A 210 8.14 5.53 -30.35
N ALA A 211 7.51 4.75 -31.23
CA ALA A 211 8.20 4.10 -32.34
C ALA A 211 8.39 5.07 -33.53
N ASP A 212 7.45 5.99 -33.78
CA ASP A 212 7.53 6.98 -34.84
C ASP A 212 8.57 8.08 -34.54
N GLU A 213 8.72 8.50 -33.29
CA GLU A 213 9.77 9.47 -32.90
C GLU A 213 11.20 8.92 -33.05
N ARG A 214 11.38 7.59 -33.04
CA ARG A 214 12.70 6.95 -33.28
C ARG A 214 13.02 6.74 -34.77
N SER A 215 12.08 7.00 -35.64
CA SER A 215 12.22 6.81 -37.11
C SER A 215 12.41 8.14 -37.85
N SER A 216 12.41 9.25 -37.18
CA SER A 216 12.69 10.61 -37.67
C SER A 216 14.00 11.15 -37.10
#